data_57868ccc82bd9f88a2cb3cfc80cbf793
#
_entry.id   57868ccc82bd9f88a2cb3cfc80cbf793
#
_cell.length_a   1.000
_cell.length_b   1.000
_cell.length_c   1.000
_cell.angle_alpha   90.00
_cell.angle_beta   90.00
_cell.angle_gamma   90.00
#
_symmetry.space_group_name_H-M   'P 1'
#
loop_
_entity.id
_entity.type
_entity.pdbx_description
1 polymer ?
#
loop_
_entity_poly.entity_id
_entity_poly.type
_entity_poly.pdbx_seq_one_letter_code
_entity_poly.pdbx_strand_id
1 'polypeptide(L)'
;MNYKVLKNGELLRVHSCKVYPKPYNSTEHMEYVMFNVDDREEIVIESETEIKSAVIRPLSAGISFEISFGKIILSVDRPVKLSVEINGSSNNNLMIFAHKEEFIGPTHNYIKITQSEYKTGTLLIEKDNTTVYIEEGATLYGNIIAKNCNNITICGRGRVCMERYTYEMRKNFARSIDIINCKNVTIKGIIIDDSNDWSMRITGCDDVNISDVKIFGCRGNSDGIDICGSRNVTVSDIFTRVWDDSFVVKALGTGNCENIIFKNSVLWNDFARPMEVGVELRADKVRNIKFENIDIIHSDTGYPLMGIHHGDHAEVSDIVFDNIRIEDTPGAQLFDIRIADSVWNRDNKM
;
A
#
# COMPACT_ATOMS: atom_id res chain seq x y z
N MET A 1 -9.10 -18.82 11.61
CA MET A 1 -9.23 -18.31 10.23
C MET A 1 -10.68 -18.46 9.85
N ASN A 2 -11.26 -17.39 9.27
CA ASN A 2 -12.69 -17.36 8.96
C ASN A 2 -13.01 -17.92 7.57
N TYR A 3 -11.98 -17.99 6.70
CA TYR A 3 -12.14 -18.38 5.30
C TYR A 3 -11.31 -19.61 4.92
N LYS A 4 -11.88 -20.40 3.99
CA LYS A 4 -11.19 -21.43 3.26
C LYS A 4 -11.36 -21.13 1.77
N VAL A 5 -10.27 -21.08 1.03
CA VAL A 5 -10.26 -20.68 -0.38
C VAL A 5 -9.63 -21.78 -1.22
N LEU A 6 -10.30 -22.17 -2.28
CA LEU A 6 -9.79 -23.14 -3.25
C LEU A 6 -9.61 -22.46 -4.62
N LYS A 7 -8.52 -22.76 -5.30
CA LYS A 7 -8.25 -22.41 -6.69
C LYS A 7 -8.27 -23.69 -7.52
N ASN A 8 -9.18 -23.83 -8.46
CA ASN A 8 -9.37 -25.04 -9.27
C ASN A 8 -9.42 -26.34 -8.43
N GLY A 9 -10.06 -26.28 -7.26
CA GLY A 9 -10.16 -27.40 -6.33
C GLY A 9 -8.97 -27.57 -5.38
N GLU A 10 -7.85 -26.84 -5.57
CA GLU A 10 -6.67 -26.90 -4.68
C GLU A 10 -6.77 -25.84 -3.58
N LEU A 11 -6.48 -26.26 -2.35
CA LEU A 11 -6.53 -25.38 -1.18
C LEU A 11 -5.43 -24.34 -1.21
N LEU A 12 -5.79 -23.08 -1.17
CA LEU A 12 -4.85 -21.98 -1.02
C LEU A 12 -4.50 -21.72 0.45
N ARG A 13 -3.28 -21.24 0.67
CA ARG A 13 -2.86 -20.77 1.99
C ARG A 13 -3.52 -19.42 2.28
N VAL A 14 -4.32 -19.37 3.33
CA VAL A 14 -4.89 -18.13 3.87
C VAL A 14 -3.89 -17.49 4.83
N HIS A 15 -3.64 -16.20 4.65
CA HIS A 15 -2.79 -15.39 5.49
C HIS A 15 -3.64 -14.40 6.30
N SER A 16 -3.10 -13.88 7.38
CA SER A 16 -3.76 -12.89 8.22
C SER A 16 -2.87 -11.67 8.42
N CYS A 17 -3.45 -10.49 8.43
CA CYS A 17 -2.79 -9.24 8.78
C CYS A 17 -3.68 -8.41 9.71
N LYS A 18 -3.06 -7.50 10.47
CA LYS A 18 -3.78 -6.60 11.37
C LYS A 18 -4.27 -5.38 10.61
N VAL A 19 -5.50 -4.97 10.90
CA VAL A 19 -6.11 -3.74 10.40
C VAL A 19 -6.81 -3.03 11.56
N TYR A 20 -7.15 -1.77 11.39
CA TYR A 20 -7.80 -0.99 12.44
C TYR A 20 -9.09 -0.31 11.93
N PRO A 21 -10.14 -1.10 11.70
CA PRO A 21 -11.39 -0.59 11.17
C PRO A 21 -12.14 0.29 12.19
N LYS A 22 -13.15 1.01 11.74
CA LYS A 22 -14.11 1.68 12.62
C LYS A 22 -15.14 0.71 13.19
N PRO A 23 -15.60 0.93 14.42
CA PRO A 23 -15.11 1.91 15.38
C PRO A 23 -13.72 1.57 15.93
N TYR A 24 -12.90 2.59 16.26
CA TYR A 24 -11.49 2.46 16.66
C TYR A 24 -11.29 1.89 18.07
N ASN A 25 -11.98 0.85 18.42
CA ASN A 25 -11.91 0.27 19.77
C ASN A 25 -11.16 -1.06 19.83
N SER A 26 -10.82 -1.62 18.69
CA SER A 26 -10.03 -2.86 18.63
C SER A 26 -9.33 -3.01 17.28
N THR A 27 -8.13 -3.55 17.30
CA THR A 27 -7.45 -4.03 16.09
C THR A 27 -8.11 -5.34 15.66
N GLU A 28 -8.43 -5.46 14.39
CA GLU A 28 -8.98 -6.68 13.80
C GLU A 28 -7.97 -7.38 12.90
N HIS A 29 -8.27 -8.61 12.53
CA HIS A 29 -7.52 -9.39 11.57
C HIS A 29 -8.33 -9.53 10.29
N MET A 30 -7.74 -9.08 9.19
CA MET A 30 -8.21 -9.33 7.84
C MET A 30 -7.48 -10.53 7.27
N GLU A 31 -8.14 -11.31 6.44
CA GLU A 31 -7.53 -12.47 5.77
C GLU A 31 -7.27 -12.17 4.29
N TYR A 32 -6.22 -12.80 3.74
CA TYR A 32 -5.92 -12.69 2.32
C TYR A 32 -5.33 -13.98 1.75
N VAL A 33 -5.53 -14.16 0.46
CA VAL A 33 -4.88 -15.21 -0.36
C VAL A 33 -4.11 -14.57 -1.50
N MET A 34 -3.03 -15.23 -1.93
CA MET A 34 -2.24 -14.87 -3.11
C MET A 34 -2.05 -16.07 -4.00
N PHE A 35 -2.09 -15.85 -5.31
CA PHE A 35 -1.81 -16.90 -6.30
C PHE A 35 -1.44 -16.30 -7.65
N ASN A 36 -0.76 -17.11 -8.48
CA ASN A 36 -0.54 -16.77 -9.87
C ASN A 36 -1.78 -17.06 -10.71
N VAL A 37 -2.08 -16.16 -11.64
CA VAL A 37 -3.12 -16.33 -12.65
C VAL A 37 -2.48 -16.33 -14.03
N ASP A 38 -2.59 -17.45 -14.74
CA ASP A 38 -2.09 -17.62 -16.11
C ASP A 38 -3.25 -17.64 -17.11
N ASP A 39 -4.30 -18.36 -16.75
CA ASP A 39 -5.54 -18.49 -17.49
C ASP A 39 -6.74 -18.20 -16.56
N ARG A 40 -7.92 -18.66 -16.98
CA ARG A 40 -9.14 -18.53 -16.17
C ARG A 40 -9.11 -19.52 -15.00
N GLU A 41 -9.01 -18.96 -13.78
CA GLU A 41 -8.98 -19.70 -12.54
C GLU A 41 -10.36 -19.66 -11.86
N GLU A 42 -10.88 -20.81 -11.44
CA GLU A 42 -12.07 -20.88 -10.59
C GLU A 42 -11.65 -20.72 -9.12
N ILE A 43 -12.29 -19.81 -8.44
CA ILE A 43 -12.07 -19.57 -7.01
C ILE A 43 -13.34 -19.87 -6.24
N VAL A 44 -13.24 -20.80 -5.28
CA VAL A 44 -14.33 -21.17 -4.38
C VAL A 44 -13.98 -20.69 -2.96
N ILE A 45 -14.87 -19.90 -2.38
CA ILE A 45 -14.68 -19.31 -1.04
C ILE A 45 -15.74 -19.90 -0.10
N GLU A 46 -15.27 -20.51 0.96
CA GLU A 46 -16.08 -20.98 2.10
C GLU A 46 -15.79 -20.08 3.30
N SER A 47 -16.78 -19.83 4.15
CA SER A 47 -16.64 -19.04 5.38
C SER A 47 -17.23 -19.80 6.57
N GLU A 48 -16.66 -19.62 7.76
CA GLU A 48 -17.27 -20.08 9.02
C GLU A 48 -18.61 -19.39 9.29
N THR A 49 -18.80 -18.17 8.78
CA THR A 49 -20.08 -17.46 8.81
C THR A 49 -20.90 -17.83 7.60
N GLU A 50 -22.21 -18.14 7.80
CA GLU A 50 -23.13 -18.40 6.71
C GLU A 50 -23.15 -17.23 5.72
N ILE A 51 -22.89 -17.49 4.44
CA ILE A 51 -22.87 -16.49 3.38
C ILE A 51 -24.29 -16.33 2.81
N LYS A 52 -24.93 -15.19 3.08
CA LYS A 52 -26.27 -14.82 2.57
C LYS A 52 -26.21 -13.84 1.41
N SER A 53 -25.18 -12.98 1.42
CA SER A 53 -24.90 -12.00 0.38
C SER A 53 -23.41 -11.72 0.31
N ALA A 54 -22.95 -11.17 -0.82
CA ALA A 54 -21.57 -10.73 -0.94
C ALA A 54 -21.49 -9.49 -1.85
N VAL A 55 -20.43 -8.71 -1.62
CA VAL A 55 -19.97 -7.66 -2.53
C VAL A 55 -18.50 -7.92 -2.82
N ILE A 56 -18.12 -7.83 -4.09
CA ILE A 56 -16.70 -7.93 -4.50
C ILE A 56 -16.26 -6.57 -5.03
N ARG A 57 -15.28 -5.98 -4.37
CA ARG A 57 -14.72 -4.67 -4.71
C ARG A 57 -13.27 -4.79 -5.22
N PRO A 58 -12.83 -3.87 -6.08
CA PRO A 58 -13.57 -2.74 -6.63
C PRO A 58 -14.63 -3.21 -7.63
N LEU A 59 -15.77 -2.52 -7.68
CA LEU A 59 -16.85 -2.82 -8.63
C LEU A 59 -16.39 -2.68 -10.08
N SER A 60 -15.40 -1.79 -10.31
CA SER A 60 -14.74 -1.59 -11.60
C SER A 60 -14.03 -2.84 -12.12
N ALA A 61 -13.67 -3.78 -11.25
CA ALA A 61 -13.07 -5.06 -11.67
C ALA A 61 -14.05 -5.93 -12.47
N GLY A 62 -15.37 -5.71 -12.32
CA GLY A 62 -16.40 -6.40 -13.08
C GLY A 62 -16.42 -7.92 -12.84
N ILE A 63 -16.04 -8.37 -11.65
CA ILE A 63 -16.00 -9.81 -11.32
C ILE A 63 -17.42 -10.31 -11.06
N SER A 64 -17.85 -11.23 -11.90
CA SER A 64 -19.09 -11.95 -11.69
C SER A 64 -18.89 -13.12 -10.72
N PHE A 65 -19.84 -13.32 -9.84
CA PHE A 65 -19.83 -14.43 -8.87
C PHE A 65 -21.23 -14.97 -8.65
N GLU A 66 -21.32 -16.18 -8.11
CA GLU A 66 -22.56 -16.77 -7.62
C GLU A 66 -22.40 -17.21 -6.16
N ILE A 67 -23.51 -17.25 -5.44
CA ILE A 67 -23.58 -17.89 -4.12
C ILE A 67 -24.35 -19.20 -4.29
N SER A 68 -23.65 -20.30 -4.11
CA SER A 68 -24.20 -21.64 -4.26
C SER A 68 -23.82 -22.51 -3.07
N PHE A 69 -24.82 -23.15 -2.44
CA PHE A 69 -24.63 -23.99 -1.24
C PHE A 69 -23.80 -23.31 -0.13
N GLY A 70 -24.02 -22.00 0.09
CA GLY A 70 -23.32 -21.23 1.11
C GLY A 70 -21.86 -20.89 0.81
N LYS A 71 -21.43 -21.03 -0.45
CA LYS A 71 -20.10 -20.71 -0.94
C LYS A 71 -20.18 -19.61 -2.00
N ILE A 72 -19.16 -18.79 -2.11
CA ILE A 72 -18.96 -17.86 -3.24
C ILE A 72 -18.12 -18.57 -4.29
N ILE A 73 -18.58 -18.56 -5.53
CA ILE A 73 -17.86 -19.11 -6.68
C ILE A 73 -17.65 -17.97 -7.67
N LEU A 74 -16.41 -17.72 -8.03
CA LEU A 74 -16.03 -16.67 -9.00
C LEU A 74 -14.91 -17.15 -9.92
N SER A 75 -14.68 -16.42 -11.01
CA SER A 75 -13.56 -16.69 -11.91
C SER A 75 -12.65 -15.47 -12.00
N VAL A 76 -11.36 -15.72 -12.02
CA VAL A 76 -10.31 -14.71 -12.20
C VAL A 76 -9.47 -15.12 -13.42
N ASP A 77 -9.30 -14.21 -14.38
CA ASP A 77 -8.58 -14.45 -15.66
C ASP A 77 -7.43 -13.45 -15.89
N ARG A 78 -7.17 -12.62 -14.92
CA ARG A 78 -6.14 -11.57 -14.98
C ARG A 78 -5.68 -11.17 -13.57
N PRO A 79 -4.54 -10.46 -13.44
CA PRO A 79 -4.14 -9.86 -12.17
C PRO A 79 -5.23 -8.94 -11.62
N VAL A 80 -5.61 -9.17 -10.34
CA VAL A 80 -6.62 -8.39 -9.63
C VAL A 80 -6.29 -8.28 -8.15
N LYS A 81 -6.83 -7.25 -7.52
CA LYS A 81 -6.82 -7.02 -6.07
C LYS A 81 -8.26 -6.81 -5.64
N LEU A 82 -8.85 -7.82 -4.99
CA LEU A 82 -10.27 -7.84 -4.67
C LEU A 82 -10.49 -7.91 -3.17
N SER A 83 -11.47 -7.15 -2.68
CA SER A 83 -12.09 -7.32 -1.36
C SER A 83 -13.38 -8.12 -1.53
N VAL A 84 -13.51 -9.24 -0.82
CA VAL A 84 -14.74 -10.03 -0.73
C VAL A 84 -15.37 -9.76 0.63
N GLU A 85 -16.54 -9.13 0.60
CA GLU A 85 -17.27 -8.65 1.77
C GLU A 85 -18.59 -9.39 1.86
N ILE A 86 -18.81 -10.13 2.95
CA ILE A 86 -19.99 -10.95 3.14
C ILE A 86 -21.01 -10.28 4.06
N ASN A 87 -22.29 -10.44 3.77
CA ASN A 87 -23.42 -10.04 4.60
C ASN A 87 -23.45 -8.54 4.95
N GLY A 88 -22.93 -7.69 4.06
CA GLY A 88 -22.90 -6.24 4.23
C GLY A 88 -21.87 -5.74 5.26
N SER A 89 -20.90 -6.59 5.62
CA SER A 89 -19.83 -6.21 6.54
C SER A 89 -18.51 -6.05 5.81
N SER A 90 -17.83 -4.95 6.03
CA SER A 90 -16.44 -4.72 5.63
C SER A 90 -15.42 -5.22 6.67
N ASN A 91 -15.91 -5.66 7.84
CA ASN A 91 -15.09 -6.30 8.85
C ASN A 91 -14.91 -7.78 8.53
N ASN A 92 -13.76 -8.34 8.90
CA ASN A 92 -13.41 -9.74 8.61
C ASN A 92 -13.53 -10.10 7.11
N ASN A 93 -13.25 -9.16 6.22
CA ASN A 93 -13.26 -9.41 4.78
C ASN A 93 -12.08 -10.28 4.34
N LEU A 94 -12.24 -10.91 3.18
CA LEU A 94 -11.17 -11.66 2.50
C LEU A 94 -10.61 -10.84 1.34
N MET A 95 -9.30 -10.65 1.29
CA MET A 95 -8.64 -10.09 0.11
C MET A 95 -8.13 -11.20 -0.80
N ILE A 96 -8.30 -11.01 -2.11
CA ILE A 96 -7.76 -11.88 -3.16
C ILE A 96 -6.75 -11.08 -3.96
N PHE A 97 -5.50 -11.56 -3.99
CA PHE A 97 -4.42 -11.00 -4.78
C PHE A 97 -3.99 -12.01 -5.85
N ALA A 98 -4.46 -11.82 -7.07
CA ALA A 98 -4.03 -12.59 -8.21
C ALA A 98 -2.93 -11.84 -8.98
N HIS A 99 -1.85 -12.53 -9.32
CA HIS A 99 -0.65 -11.95 -9.94
C HIS A 99 -0.30 -12.65 -11.24
N LYS A 100 0.52 -12.02 -12.06
CA LYS A 100 1.30 -12.74 -13.07
C LYS A 100 2.52 -13.38 -12.43
N GLU A 101 2.94 -14.52 -12.97
CA GLU A 101 4.22 -15.10 -12.60
C GLU A 101 5.36 -14.13 -12.96
N GLU A 102 6.32 -14.01 -12.06
CA GLU A 102 7.48 -13.15 -12.25
C GLU A 102 8.77 -13.90 -12.03
N PHE A 103 9.64 -13.81 -13.02
CA PHE A 103 11.01 -14.26 -12.87
C PHE A 103 11.93 -13.07 -12.56
N ILE A 104 12.65 -13.18 -11.45
CA ILE A 104 13.66 -12.20 -11.06
C ILE A 104 14.99 -12.92 -10.99
N GLY A 105 15.83 -12.65 -11.99
CA GLY A 105 17.19 -13.20 -12.06
C GLY A 105 18.10 -12.61 -10.98
N PRO A 106 19.11 -13.34 -10.55
CA PRO A 106 20.11 -12.85 -9.61
C PRO A 106 20.92 -11.69 -10.20
N THR A 107 21.20 -10.69 -9.38
CA THR A 107 22.09 -9.55 -9.67
C THR A 107 23.40 -9.66 -8.86
N HIS A 108 24.33 -8.73 -9.06
CA HIS A 108 25.65 -8.81 -8.42
C HIS A 108 25.62 -8.88 -6.89
N ASN A 109 24.80 -8.03 -6.23
CA ASN A 109 24.64 -8.05 -4.78
C ASN A 109 23.24 -8.60 -4.48
N TYR A 110 23.11 -9.91 -4.38
CA TYR A 110 21.83 -10.57 -4.20
C TYR A 110 21.64 -11.02 -2.75
N ILE A 111 20.63 -10.47 -2.09
CA ILE A 111 20.23 -10.82 -0.74
C ILE A 111 18.91 -11.55 -0.82
N LYS A 112 18.90 -12.85 -0.54
CA LYS A 112 17.68 -13.65 -0.52
C LYS A 112 17.20 -13.87 0.91
N ILE A 113 15.92 -13.61 1.15
CA ILE A 113 15.21 -13.91 2.41
C ILE A 113 14.27 -15.07 2.11
N THR A 114 14.48 -16.20 2.76
CA THR A 114 13.72 -17.44 2.55
C THR A 114 12.87 -17.76 3.77
N GLN A 115 11.92 -18.69 3.62
CA GLN A 115 11.05 -19.14 4.73
C GLN A 115 11.85 -19.81 5.86
N SER A 116 13.02 -20.39 5.57
CA SER A 116 13.89 -21.01 6.57
C SER A 116 14.77 -20.02 7.32
N GLU A 117 14.92 -18.80 6.81
CA GLU A 117 15.74 -17.76 7.43
C GLU A 117 14.87 -16.76 8.18
N TYR A 118 15.00 -16.78 9.51
CA TYR A 118 14.36 -15.83 10.37
C TYR A 118 15.22 -14.58 10.50
N LYS A 119 14.95 -13.54 9.67
CA LYS A 119 15.66 -12.28 9.79
C LYS A 119 14.89 -11.29 10.65
N THR A 120 15.58 -10.63 11.57
CA THR A 120 15.04 -9.58 12.43
C THR A 120 15.90 -8.33 12.38
N GLY A 121 15.26 -7.17 12.56
CA GLY A 121 15.93 -5.88 12.63
C GLY A 121 16.05 -5.19 11.28
N THR A 122 16.94 -4.21 11.20
CA THR A 122 17.13 -3.40 10.00
C THR A 122 18.02 -4.11 8.97
N LEU A 123 17.51 -4.28 7.75
CA LEU A 123 18.33 -4.62 6.59
C LEU A 123 18.82 -3.32 5.94
N LEU A 124 20.10 -3.02 6.09
CA LEU A 124 20.73 -1.84 5.52
C LEU A 124 21.36 -2.14 4.17
N ILE A 125 20.97 -1.38 3.14
CA ILE A 125 21.53 -1.43 1.79
C ILE A 125 22.45 -0.21 1.61
N GLU A 126 23.75 -0.48 1.46
CA GLU A 126 24.80 0.54 1.31
C GLU A 126 25.64 0.34 0.04
N LYS A 127 25.23 -0.59 -0.82
CA LYS A 127 25.95 -0.91 -2.06
C LYS A 127 25.03 -0.74 -3.27
N ASP A 128 25.59 -0.15 -4.32
CA ASP A 128 24.96 -0.11 -5.62
C ASP A 128 24.70 -1.51 -6.19
N ASN A 129 23.77 -1.62 -7.12
CA ASN A 129 23.43 -2.84 -7.84
C ASN A 129 22.99 -3.97 -6.87
N THR A 130 22.22 -3.64 -5.84
CA THR A 130 21.75 -4.59 -4.83
C THR A 130 20.32 -5.02 -5.11
N THR A 131 20.09 -6.33 -5.11
CA THR A 131 18.74 -6.91 -5.13
C THR A 131 18.44 -7.59 -3.81
N VAL A 132 17.33 -7.20 -3.17
CA VAL A 132 16.72 -7.90 -2.04
C VAL A 132 15.51 -8.65 -2.55
N TYR A 133 15.56 -9.97 -2.51
CA TYR A 133 14.45 -10.84 -2.88
C TYR A 133 13.86 -11.49 -1.63
N ILE A 134 12.57 -11.25 -1.38
CA ILE A 134 11.83 -11.84 -0.27
C ILE A 134 10.91 -12.91 -0.84
N GLU A 135 11.25 -14.18 -0.58
CA GLU A 135 10.53 -15.33 -1.09
C GLU A 135 9.08 -15.37 -0.57
N GLU A 136 8.17 -15.90 -1.37
CA GLU A 136 6.78 -16.10 -0.94
C GLU A 136 6.71 -16.91 0.35
N GLY A 137 5.92 -16.43 1.32
CA GLY A 137 5.82 -17.03 2.65
C GLY A 137 6.97 -16.69 3.60
N ALA A 138 8.04 -16.06 3.13
CA ALA A 138 9.10 -15.53 3.99
C ALA A 138 8.65 -14.20 4.64
N THR A 139 9.16 -13.93 5.84
CA THR A 139 8.92 -12.66 6.54
C THR A 139 10.22 -12.07 7.07
N LEU A 140 10.51 -10.83 6.70
CA LEU A 140 11.49 -9.99 7.37
C LEU A 140 10.79 -9.29 8.54
N TYR A 141 11.10 -9.68 9.77
CA TYR A 141 10.62 -8.98 10.96
C TYR A 141 11.50 -7.77 11.25
N GLY A 142 11.19 -6.67 10.61
CA GLY A 142 12.00 -5.46 10.69
C GLY A 142 11.71 -4.49 9.57
N ASN A 143 12.74 -3.81 9.11
CA ASN A 143 12.65 -2.81 8.05
C ASN A 143 13.83 -2.89 7.07
N ILE A 144 13.66 -2.25 5.92
CA ILE A 144 14.71 -2.11 4.90
C ILE A 144 15.03 -0.64 4.71
N ILE A 145 16.30 -0.29 4.81
CA ILE A 145 16.80 1.06 4.56
C ILE A 145 17.83 1.01 3.45
N ALA A 146 17.61 1.77 2.36
CA ALA A 146 18.61 2.02 1.35
C ALA A 146 19.00 3.50 1.37
N LYS A 147 20.29 3.79 1.40
CA LYS A 147 20.77 5.16 1.51
C LYS A 147 21.97 5.43 0.64
N ASN A 148 21.88 6.49 -0.19
CA ASN A 148 22.96 6.94 -1.09
C ASN A 148 23.45 5.84 -2.04
N CYS A 149 22.53 5.01 -2.57
CA CYS A 149 22.80 3.87 -3.43
C CYS A 149 22.05 3.98 -4.75
N ASN A 150 22.57 3.31 -5.80
CA ASN A 150 21.95 3.30 -7.11
C ASN A 150 21.64 1.87 -7.56
N ASN A 151 20.68 1.73 -8.48
CA ASN A 151 20.28 0.44 -9.05
C ASN A 151 19.85 -0.56 -7.98
N ILE A 152 18.87 -0.18 -7.17
CA ILE A 152 18.36 -1.00 -6.07
C ILE A 152 17.06 -1.69 -6.51
N THR A 153 16.96 -2.98 -6.24
CA THR A 153 15.72 -3.74 -6.44
C THR A 153 15.30 -4.40 -5.12
N ILE A 154 14.07 -4.16 -4.68
CA ILE A 154 13.45 -4.87 -3.56
C ILE A 154 12.21 -5.58 -4.12
N CYS A 155 12.18 -6.91 -4.07
CA CYS A 155 11.17 -7.65 -4.81
C CYS A 155 10.84 -9.01 -4.19
N GLY A 156 9.89 -9.70 -4.80
CA GLY A 156 9.38 -10.98 -4.35
C GLY A 156 7.95 -10.89 -3.84
N ARG A 157 7.47 -11.94 -3.19
CA ARG A 157 6.11 -12.03 -2.64
C ARG A 157 6.08 -12.26 -1.14
N GLY A 158 7.23 -12.07 -0.50
CA GLY A 158 7.34 -12.16 0.95
C GLY A 158 6.93 -10.87 1.65
N ARG A 159 7.06 -10.88 2.94
CA ARG A 159 6.52 -9.86 3.84
C ARG A 159 7.61 -9.12 4.60
N VAL A 160 7.47 -7.80 4.70
CA VAL A 160 8.19 -6.94 5.65
C VAL A 160 7.20 -6.57 6.75
N CYS A 161 7.46 -6.96 7.99
CA CYS A 161 6.52 -6.83 9.11
C CYS A 161 7.20 -6.23 10.33
N MET A 162 6.58 -5.20 10.90
CA MET A 162 7.10 -4.54 12.09
C MET A 162 6.32 -4.86 13.37
N GLU A 163 5.57 -5.96 13.41
CA GLU A 163 4.75 -6.35 14.59
C GLU A 163 5.53 -6.45 15.90
N ARG A 164 6.85 -6.68 15.81
CA ARG A 164 7.75 -6.79 16.97
C ARG A 164 8.28 -5.44 17.48
N TYR A 165 8.02 -4.36 16.74
CA TYR A 165 8.40 -3.02 17.16
C TYR A 165 7.40 -2.50 18.19
N THR A 166 7.89 -2.21 19.39
CA THR A 166 7.08 -1.68 20.48
C THR A 166 6.81 -0.18 20.28
N TYR A 167 5.86 0.36 21.03
CA TYR A 167 5.59 1.81 21.06
C TYR A 167 6.84 2.64 21.40
N GLU A 168 7.70 2.16 22.30
CA GLU A 168 8.94 2.87 22.65
C GLU A 168 9.93 2.93 21.46
N MET A 169 10.01 1.86 20.68
CA MET A 169 10.83 1.82 19.46
C MET A 169 10.25 2.75 18.38
N ARG A 170 8.97 3.07 18.43
CA ARG A 170 8.28 3.98 17.51
C ARG A 170 8.82 5.40 17.56
N LYS A 171 9.32 5.85 18.72
CA LYS A 171 9.93 7.19 18.88
C LYS A 171 11.07 7.46 17.89
N ASN A 172 11.65 6.43 17.31
CA ASN A 172 12.71 6.54 16.30
C ASN A 172 12.19 6.67 14.87
N PHE A 173 10.87 6.78 14.66
CA PHE A 173 10.22 6.90 13.35
C PHE A 173 10.73 5.87 12.33
N ALA A 174 10.86 4.61 12.76
CA ALA A 174 11.30 3.55 11.89
C ALA A 174 10.19 3.19 10.89
N ARG A 175 10.47 3.35 9.61
CA ARG A 175 9.59 3.00 8.49
C ARG A 175 9.87 1.59 8.02
N SER A 176 8.87 0.91 7.47
CA SER A 176 9.08 -0.46 6.96
C SER A 176 10.03 -0.48 5.76
N ILE A 177 9.86 0.48 4.83
CA ILE A 177 10.78 0.70 3.71
C ILE A 177 11.19 2.17 3.71
N ASP A 178 12.47 2.45 3.74
CA ASP A 178 13.02 3.81 3.73
C ASP A 178 14.12 3.95 2.68
N ILE A 179 13.83 4.65 1.59
CA ILE A 179 14.76 4.86 0.47
C ILE A 179 15.19 6.32 0.46
N ILE A 180 16.48 6.57 0.63
CA ILE A 180 17.01 7.92 0.87
C ILE A 180 18.14 8.23 -0.11
N ASN A 181 18.00 9.29 -0.90
CA ASN A 181 19.00 9.77 -1.86
C ASN A 181 19.50 8.67 -2.80
N CYS A 182 18.58 7.88 -3.34
CA CYS A 182 18.87 6.78 -4.27
C CYS A 182 18.40 7.12 -5.68
N LYS A 183 19.02 6.45 -6.66
CA LYS A 183 18.62 6.57 -8.07
C LYS A 183 18.42 5.20 -8.69
N ASN A 184 17.45 5.10 -9.63
CA ASN A 184 17.10 3.87 -10.30
C ASN A 184 16.71 2.77 -9.29
N VAL A 185 15.55 2.97 -8.67
CA VAL A 185 15.03 2.07 -7.63
C VAL A 185 13.79 1.36 -8.12
N THR A 186 13.73 0.05 -7.94
CA THR A 186 12.55 -0.77 -8.21
C THR A 186 12.09 -1.46 -6.93
N ILE A 187 10.81 -1.29 -6.57
CA ILE A 187 10.18 -2.02 -5.44
C ILE A 187 8.95 -2.74 -5.99
N LYS A 188 8.88 -4.08 -5.81
CA LYS A 188 7.86 -4.85 -6.52
C LYS A 188 7.41 -6.10 -5.79
N GLY A 189 6.08 -6.33 -5.77
CA GLY A 189 5.45 -7.60 -5.39
C GLY A 189 5.31 -7.83 -3.88
N ILE A 190 6.12 -7.18 -3.05
CA ILE A 190 6.20 -7.41 -1.61
C ILE A 190 4.92 -6.99 -0.86
N ILE A 191 4.79 -7.54 0.34
CA ILE A 191 3.77 -7.14 1.32
C ILE A 191 4.44 -6.36 2.44
N ILE A 192 3.85 -5.23 2.82
CA ILE A 192 4.23 -4.45 4.01
C ILE A 192 3.10 -4.57 5.01
N ASP A 193 3.41 -4.95 6.25
CA ASP A 193 2.43 -5.28 7.26
C ASP A 193 2.83 -4.72 8.64
N ASP A 194 1.83 -4.22 9.37
CA ASP A 194 1.95 -3.69 10.73
C ASP A 194 3.10 -2.68 10.89
N SER A 195 3.17 -1.71 9.98
CA SER A 195 4.19 -0.66 9.99
C SER A 195 4.18 0.11 11.30
N ASN A 196 5.37 0.41 11.82
CA ASN A 196 5.52 1.13 13.08
C ASN A 196 5.22 2.63 12.95
N ASP A 197 5.45 3.18 11.79
CA ASP A 197 5.24 4.56 11.33
C ASP A 197 4.88 4.49 9.83
N TRP A 198 5.21 5.46 8.98
CA TRP A 198 4.98 5.37 7.54
C TRP A 198 5.46 4.05 6.95
N SER A 199 4.63 3.41 6.12
CA SER A 199 4.97 2.10 5.57
C SER A 199 6.10 2.18 4.57
N MET A 200 6.05 3.15 3.64
CA MET A 200 7.09 3.34 2.64
C MET A 200 7.39 4.82 2.46
N ARG A 201 8.65 5.21 2.61
CA ARG A 201 9.11 6.56 2.32
C ARG A 201 10.19 6.56 1.24
N ILE A 202 10.01 7.40 0.23
CA ILE A 202 10.96 7.66 -0.85
C ILE A 202 11.42 9.12 -0.74
N THR A 203 12.66 9.36 -0.34
CA THR A 203 13.14 10.70 -0.01
C THR A 203 14.37 11.09 -0.83
N GLY A 204 14.31 12.22 -1.55
CA GLY A 204 15.44 12.74 -2.34
C GLY A 204 15.87 11.80 -3.46
N CYS A 205 14.96 11.00 -3.99
CA CYS A 205 15.25 9.98 -4.98
C CYS A 205 14.91 10.42 -6.42
N ASP A 206 15.48 9.73 -7.39
CA ASP A 206 15.27 9.97 -8.82
C ASP A 206 15.13 8.64 -9.56
N ASP A 207 14.21 8.54 -10.53
CA ASP A 207 13.91 7.32 -11.28
C ASP A 207 13.49 6.14 -10.36
N VAL A 208 12.29 6.23 -9.77
CA VAL A 208 11.77 5.20 -8.86
C VAL A 208 10.52 4.55 -9.46
N ASN A 209 10.49 3.21 -9.44
CA ASN A 209 9.33 2.43 -9.86
C ASN A 209 8.85 1.52 -8.72
N ILE A 210 7.61 1.72 -8.29
CA ILE A 210 6.96 0.92 -7.24
C ILE A 210 5.73 0.25 -7.85
N SER A 211 5.67 -1.08 -7.80
CA SER A 211 4.56 -1.79 -8.42
C SER A 211 4.15 -3.06 -7.68
N ASP A 212 2.86 -3.40 -7.77
CA ASP A 212 2.27 -4.61 -7.20
C ASP A 212 2.53 -4.82 -5.70
N VAL A 213 2.68 -3.73 -4.94
CA VAL A 213 2.89 -3.78 -3.48
C VAL A 213 1.54 -3.78 -2.75
N LYS A 214 1.44 -4.53 -1.66
CA LYS A 214 0.28 -4.56 -0.76
C LYS A 214 0.70 -4.02 0.60
N ILE A 215 -0.05 -3.05 1.12
CA ILE A 215 0.29 -2.37 2.36
C ILE A 215 -0.88 -2.45 3.33
N PHE A 216 -0.60 -2.99 4.52
CA PHE A 216 -1.53 -3.09 5.63
C PHE A 216 -0.99 -2.35 6.85
N GLY A 217 -1.66 -1.27 7.24
CA GLY A 217 -1.26 -0.44 8.37
C GLY A 217 -2.37 -0.33 9.41
N CYS A 218 -2.08 -0.70 10.65
CA CYS A 218 -3.04 -0.66 11.75
C CYS A 218 -2.67 0.31 12.88
N ARG A 219 -1.52 0.96 12.79
CA ARG A 219 -1.03 1.89 13.82
C ARG A 219 -1.23 3.34 13.37
N GLY A 220 -1.34 4.26 14.31
CA GLY A 220 -1.33 5.69 13.97
C GLY A 220 -0.05 6.07 13.22
N ASN A 221 -0.13 7.00 12.26
CA ASN A 221 0.92 7.34 11.32
C ASN A 221 1.38 6.17 10.43
N SER A 222 0.56 5.14 10.22
CA SER A 222 0.86 4.10 9.23
C SER A 222 0.38 4.54 7.85
N ASP A 223 1.00 5.59 7.31
CA ASP A 223 0.81 6.03 5.94
C ASP A 223 1.21 4.91 4.96
N GLY A 224 0.65 4.92 3.77
CA GLY A 224 0.97 3.94 2.74
C GLY A 224 2.29 4.23 2.05
N ILE A 225 2.28 5.15 1.08
CA ILE A 225 3.46 5.53 0.30
C ILE A 225 3.64 7.04 0.32
N ASP A 226 4.73 7.51 0.90
CA ASP A 226 5.14 8.91 1.00
C ASP A 226 6.29 9.20 0.03
N ILE A 227 6.01 10.00 -0.99
CA ILE A 227 7.04 10.49 -1.92
C ILE A 227 7.49 11.87 -1.47
N CYS A 228 8.72 11.96 -0.98
CA CYS A 228 9.25 13.15 -0.32
C CYS A 228 10.42 13.77 -1.10
N GLY A 229 10.26 14.97 -1.66
CA GLY A 229 11.34 15.67 -2.35
C GLY A 229 12.03 14.81 -3.43
N SER A 230 11.25 14.04 -4.18
CA SER A 230 11.73 13.08 -5.17
C SER A 230 11.13 13.38 -6.54
N ARG A 231 11.73 12.83 -7.60
CA ARG A 231 11.27 13.07 -8.97
C ARG A 231 11.31 11.82 -9.83
N ASN A 232 10.54 11.84 -10.94
CA ASN A 232 10.44 10.73 -11.89
C ASN A 232 10.03 9.43 -11.18
N VAL A 233 8.93 9.50 -10.43
CA VAL A 233 8.42 8.38 -9.62
C VAL A 233 7.15 7.83 -10.23
N THR A 234 7.11 6.52 -10.44
CA THR A 234 5.90 5.79 -10.83
C THR A 234 5.50 4.82 -9.74
N VAL A 235 4.27 4.95 -9.28
CA VAL A 235 3.61 4.04 -8.32
C VAL A 235 2.41 3.42 -9.01
N SER A 236 2.38 2.10 -9.17
CA SER A 236 1.31 1.43 -9.92
C SER A 236 0.89 0.11 -9.32
N ASP A 237 -0.35 -0.26 -9.56
CA ASP A 237 -0.86 -1.58 -9.17
C ASP A 237 -0.71 -1.85 -7.66
N ILE A 238 -0.99 -0.86 -6.84
CA ILE A 238 -0.88 -0.94 -5.38
C ILE A 238 -2.23 -1.33 -4.76
N PHE A 239 -2.18 -2.04 -3.66
CA PHE A 239 -3.28 -2.14 -2.72
C PHE A 239 -2.86 -1.52 -1.38
N THR A 240 -3.68 -0.64 -0.83
CA THR A 240 -3.51 -0.16 0.55
C THR A 240 -4.76 -0.43 1.38
N ARG A 241 -4.58 -0.90 2.61
CA ARG A 241 -5.51 -0.71 3.72
C ARG A 241 -4.71 -0.20 4.89
N VAL A 242 -4.75 1.12 5.08
CA VAL A 242 -3.89 1.82 6.04
C VAL A 242 -4.71 2.72 6.96
N TRP A 243 -4.17 2.99 8.14
CA TRP A 243 -4.85 3.83 9.12
C TRP A 243 -4.65 5.32 8.81
N ASP A 244 -3.47 5.73 8.34
CA ASP A 244 -3.18 7.11 7.96
C ASP A 244 -3.25 7.31 6.43
N ASP A 245 -2.65 8.34 5.86
CA ASP A 245 -2.76 8.70 4.44
C ASP A 245 -2.26 7.57 3.52
N SER A 246 -2.96 7.27 2.40
CA SER A 246 -2.56 6.14 1.54
C SER A 246 -1.49 6.50 0.52
N PHE A 247 -1.72 7.52 -0.31
CA PHE A 247 -0.77 8.04 -1.30
C PHE A 247 -0.48 9.50 -1.03
N VAL A 248 0.77 9.82 -0.77
CA VAL A 248 1.14 11.16 -0.30
C VAL A 248 2.34 11.71 -1.06
N VAL A 249 2.27 12.99 -1.40
CA VAL A 249 3.42 13.77 -1.89
C VAL A 249 3.74 14.85 -0.87
N LYS A 250 4.95 14.80 -0.32
CA LYS A 250 5.47 15.76 0.67
C LYS A 250 6.81 16.33 0.21
N ALA A 251 7.12 17.53 0.64
CA ALA A 251 8.46 18.11 0.48
C ALA A 251 9.01 18.47 1.83
N LEU A 252 9.96 17.68 2.31
CA LEU A 252 10.52 17.80 3.67
C LEU A 252 11.82 18.61 3.72
N GLY A 253 12.07 19.49 2.75
CA GLY A 253 13.33 20.21 2.60
C GLY A 253 14.44 19.37 1.95
N THR A 254 14.10 18.27 1.28
CA THR A 254 15.05 17.37 0.61
C THR A 254 15.08 17.55 -0.91
N GLY A 255 14.34 18.50 -1.44
CA GLY A 255 14.25 18.82 -2.86
C GLY A 255 12.80 18.97 -3.34
N ASN A 256 12.66 19.27 -4.62
CA ASN A 256 11.37 19.40 -5.29
C ASN A 256 10.70 18.04 -5.50
N CYS A 257 9.36 18.07 -5.60
CA CYS A 257 8.58 16.91 -6.06
C CYS A 257 8.13 17.16 -7.49
N GLU A 258 8.60 16.35 -8.44
CA GLU A 258 8.32 16.56 -9.85
C GLU A 258 8.12 15.24 -10.60
N ASN A 259 7.16 15.19 -11.53
CA ASN A 259 6.91 14.04 -12.38
C ASN A 259 6.59 12.77 -11.56
N ILE A 260 5.57 12.83 -10.74
CA ILE A 260 5.12 11.72 -9.90
C ILE A 260 3.76 11.24 -10.38
N ILE A 261 3.64 9.94 -10.61
CA ILE A 261 2.36 9.34 -10.99
C ILE A 261 2.02 8.16 -10.07
N PHE A 262 0.81 8.19 -9.52
CA PHE A 262 0.15 7.07 -8.85
C PHE A 262 -0.97 6.57 -9.75
N LYS A 263 -1.00 5.26 -10.06
CA LYS A 263 -1.99 4.73 -11.00
C LYS A 263 -2.42 3.30 -10.75
N ASN A 264 -3.57 2.92 -11.35
CA ASN A 264 -4.07 1.54 -11.40
C ASN A 264 -4.14 0.88 -10.03
N SER A 265 -4.61 1.57 -9.02
CA SER A 265 -4.49 1.14 -7.63
C SER A 265 -5.83 1.06 -6.93
N VAL A 266 -5.89 0.25 -5.86
CA VAL A 266 -7.07 0.08 -5.02
C VAL A 266 -6.72 0.57 -3.62
N LEU A 267 -7.47 1.55 -3.13
CA LEU A 267 -7.24 2.18 -1.84
C LEU A 267 -8.39 1.90 -0.88
N TRP A 268 -8.03 1.47 0.31
CA TRP A 268 -8.89 1.41 1.49
C TRP A 268 -8.20 2.23 2.58
N ASN A 269 -8.85 3.27 3.05
CA ASN A 269 -8.32 4.13 4.09
C ASN A 269 -9.18 4.07 5.34
N ASP A 270 -8.60 3.67 6.48
CA ASP A 270 -9.36 3.46 7.70
C ASP A 270 -9.51 4.75 8.55
N PHE A 271 -8.65 5.78 8.36
CA PHE A 271 -8.73 6.99 9.19
C PHE A 271 -8.48 8.32 8.47
N ALA A 272 -7.42 8.45 7.66
CA ALA A 272 -7.02 9.74 7.11
C ALA A 272 -7.41 9.91 5.62
N ARG A 273 -6.48 10.11 4.70
CA ARG A 273 -6.78 10.47 3.32
C ARG A 273 -6.30 9.42 2.33
N PRO A 274 -7.12 9.03 1.36
CA PRO A 274 -6.64 8.18 0.26
C PRO A 274 -5.56 8.82 -0.60
N MET A 275 -5.65 10.12 -0.90
CA MET A 275 -4.70 10.84 -1.74
C MET A 275 -4.45 12.25 -1.20
N GLU A 276 -3.18 12.60 -1.01
CA GLU A 276 -2.79 13.87 -0.41
C GLU A 276 -1.56 14.48 -1.11
N VAL A 277 -1.59 15.77 -1.36
CA VAL A 277 -0.43 16.61 -1.66
C VAL A 277 -0.27 17.59 -0.51
N GLY A 278 0.71 17.39 0.32
CA GLY A 278 0.91 18.16 1.53
C GLY A 278 0.98 17.29 2.80
N VAL A 279 0.84 17.86 3.98
CA VAL A 279 0.77 19.32 4.30
C VAL A 279 2.16 19.98 4.26
N GLU A 280 3.22 19.19 4.45
CA GLU A 280 4.61 19.65 4.43
C GLU A 280 5.08 19.85 2.99
N LEU A 281 5.23 21.09 2.56
CA LEU A 281 5.64 21.46 1.22
C LEU A 281 6.84 22.43 1.25
N ARG A 282 7.91 22.03 1.93
CA ARG A 282 9.17 22.77 2.04
C ARG A 282 10.08 22.48 0.86
N ALA A 283 9.79 23.12 -0.27
CA ALA A 283 10.57 23.05 -1.50
C ALA A 283 10.32 24.30 -2.33
N ASP A 284 11.04 24.49 -3.43
CA ASP A 284 10.70 25.53 -4.41
C ASP A 284 9.46 25.13 -5.21
N LYS A 285 9.37 23.83 -5.60
CA LYS A 285 8.29 23.35 -6.49
C LYS A 285 7.77 21.97 -6.12
N VAL A 286 6.45 21.84 -6.23
CA VAL A 286 5.72 20.56 -6.23
C VAL A 286 4.82 20.58 -7.47
N ARG A 287 5.18 19.83 -8.53
CA ARG A 287 4.47 19.93 -9.80
C ARG A 287 4.47 18.64 -10.61
N ASN A 288 3.54 18.58 -11.56
CA ASN A 288 3.34 17.44 -12.44
C ASN A 288 3.12 16.16 -11.64
N ILE A 289 2.10 16.20 -10.79
CA ILE A 289 1.68 15.08 -9.94
C ILE A 289 0.36 14.55 -10.48
N LYS A 290 0.29 13.26 -10.76
CA LYS A 290 -0.93 12.64 -11.30
C LYS A 290 -1.38 11.45 -10.45
N PHE A 291 -2.65 11.44 -10.10
CA PHE A 291 -3.37 10.29 -9.57
C PHE A 291 -4.34 9.82 -10.64
N GLU A 292 -4.15 8.60 -11.16
CA GLU A 292 -4.85 8.13 -12.34
C GLU A 292 -5.37 6.71 -12.16
N ASN A 293 -6.61 6.48 -12.58
CA ASN A 293 -7.23 5.15 -12.60
C ASN A 293 -7.15 4.46 -11.22
N ILE A 294 -7.71 5.09 -10.20
CA ILE A 294 -7.68 4.62 -8.81
C ILE A 294 -9.10 4.32 -8.32
N ASP A 295 -9.26 3.19 -7.65
CA ASP A 295 -10.47 2.81 -6.95
C ASP A 295 -10.31 3.07 -5.44
N ILE A 296 -11.13 3.93 -4.88
CA ILE A 296 -11.27 4.09 -3.42
C ILE A 296 -12.46 3.23 -3.01
N ILE A 297 -12.18 2.05 -2.45
CA ILE A 297 -13.24 1.09 -2.12
C ILE A 297 -13.89 1.35 -0.78
N HIS A 298 -13.13 1.89 0.18
CA HIS A 298 -13.62 2.32 1.48
C HIS A 298 -12.84 3.54 2.00
N SER A 299 -13.55 4.51 2.55
CA SER A 299 -13.01 5.60 3.38
C SER A 299 -14.16 6.25 4.13
N ASP A 300 -14.28 5.98 5.42
CA ASP A 300 -15.31 6.56 6.28
C ASP A 300 -14.68 7.38 7.40
N THR A 301 -14.03 8.47 7.03
CA THR A 301 -13.16 9.20 7.96
C THR A 301 -13.60 10.64 8.22
N GLY A 302 -14.45 11.21 7.35
CA GLY A 302 -14.77 12.63 7.36
C GLY A 302 -13.64 13.54 6.84
N TYR A 303 -12.48 12.96 6.45
CA TYR A 303 -11.41 13.67 5.75
C TYR A 303 -11.66 13.66 4.23
N PRO A 304 -10.99 14.56 3.47
CA PRO A 304 -11.12 14.57 2.02
C PRO A 304 -10.49 13.32 1.40
N LEU A 305 -11.15 12.79 0.36
CA LEU A 305 -10.64 11.68 -0.44
C LEU A 305 -9.47 12.11 -1.33
N MET A 306 -9.49 13.39 -1.75
CA MET A 306 -8.48 14.05 -2.55
C MET A 306 -8.13 15.38 -1.89
N GLY A 307 -6.92 15.51 -1.36
CA GLY A 307 -6.45 16.69 -0.64
C GLY A 307 -5.27 17.38 -1.32
N ILE A 308 -5.30 18.70 -1.31
CA ILE A 308 -4.12 19.55 -1.57
C ILE A 308 -4.06 20.56 -0.43
N HIS A 309 -3.24 20.28 0.56
CA HIS A 309 -3.09 21.11 1.74
C HIS A 309 -1.70 21.75 1.74
N HIS A 310 -1.67 23.04 1.41
CA HIS A 310 -0.43 23.79 1.27
C HIS A 310 -0.04 24.42 2.60
N GLY A 311 0.94 23.84 3.27
CA GLY A 311 1.36 24.25 4.61
C GLY A 311 2.64 25.10 4.70
N ASP A 312 3.45 25.14 3.66
CA ASP A 312 4.75 25.82 3.66
C ASP A 312 4.84 26.80 2.45
N HIS A 313 5.94 26.78 1.65
CA HIS A 313 6.22 27.83 0.68
C HIS A 313 6.35 27.35 -0.79
N ALA A 314 6.16 26.06 -1.09
CA ALA A 314 6.35 25.54 -2.44
C ALA A 314 5.38 26.19 -3.46
N GLU A 315 5.85 26.41 -4.68
CA GLU A 315 4.96 26.62 -5.83
C GLU A 315 4.32 25.27 -6.21
N VAL A 316 3.00 25.14 -6.01
CA VAL A 316 2.23 23.93 -6.32
C VAL A 316 1.48 24.11 -7.63
N SER A 317 1.75 23.27 -8.64
CA SER A 317 1.10 23.34 -9.95
C SER A 317 0.96 21.96 -10.61
N ASP A 318 0.07 21.88 -11.59
CA ASP A 318 -0.12 20.70 -12.44
C ASP A 318 -0.43 19.43 -11.65
N ILE A 319 -1.37 19.51 -10.73
CA ILE A 319 -1.89 18.39 -9.96
C ILE A 319 -3.15 17.85 -10.65
N VAL A 320 -3.16 16.58 -11.00
CA VAL A 320 -4.25 15.95 -11.74
C VAL A 320 -4.80 14.74 -11.00
N PHE A 321 -6.11 14.70 -10.82
CA PHE A 321 -6.87 13.54 -10.40
C PHE A 321 -7.74 13.10 -11.59
N ASP A 322 -7.46 11.92 -12.13
CA ASP A 322 -8.05 11.43 -13.38
C ASP A 322 -8.61 10.01 -13.19
N ASN A 323 -9.87 9.81 -13.59
CA ASN A 323 -10.52 8.51 -13.49
C ASN A 323 -10.47 7.90 -12.07
N ILE A 324 -10.89 8.68 -11.08
CA ILE A 324 -11.00 8.24 -9.69
C ILE A 324 -12.41 7.69 -9.46
N ARG A 325 -12.52 6.44 -9.06
CA ARG A 325 -13.78 5.77 -8.74
C ARG A 325 -13.91 5.64 -7.22
N ILE A 326 -15.08 6.01 -6.72
CA ILE A 326 -15.35 6.07 -5.28
C ILE A 326 -16.55 5.16 -5.00
N GLU A 327 -16.41 4.28 -4.03
CA GLU A 327 -17.44 3.30 -3.70
C GLU A 327 -18.07 3.58 -2.31
N ASP A 328 -17.67 2.85 -1.29
CA ASP A 328 -18.27 2.95 0.04
C ASP A 328 -17.47 3.92 0.93
N THR A 329 -17.86 5.19 0.91
CA THR A 329 -17.17 6.27 1.63
C THR A 329 -18.16 7.20 2.36
N PRO A 330 -19.01 6.65 3.24
CA PRO A 330 -20.01 7.45 3.93
C PRO A 330 -19.35 8.50 4.83
N GLY A 331 -19.79 9.77 4.70
CA GLY A 331 -19.27 10.87 5.50
C GLY A 331 -17.96 11.48 5.03
N ALA A 332 -17.29 10.93 4.02
CA ALA A 332 -16.07 11.51 3.48
C ALA A 332 -16.35 12.77 2.64
N GLN A 333 -15.46 13.75 2.72
CA GLN A 333 -15.45 14.89 1.83
C GLN A 333 -14.77 14.51 0.50
N LEU A 334 -15.37 14.89 -0.64
CA LEU A 334 -14.82 14.51 -1.94
C LEU A 334 -13.45 15.15 -2.19
N PHE A 335 -13.33 16.45 -1.95
CA PHE A 335 -12.19 17.25 -2.34
C PHE A 335 -11.94 18.39 -1.34
N ASP A 336 -10.68 18.68 -1.01
CA ASP A 336 -10.31 19.85 -0.23
C ASP A 336 -8.99 20.45 -0.74
N ILE A 337 -9.04 21.71 -1.13
CA ILE A 337 -7.85 22.48 -1.52
C ILE A 337 -7.79 23.72 -0.66
N ARG A 338 -6.71 23.86 0.11
CA ARG A 338 -6.54 25.03 0.98
C ARG A 338 -5.09 25.29 1.35
N ILE A 339 -4.82 26.52 1.73
CA ILE A 339 -3.64 26.86 2.52
C ILE A 339 -3.94 26.37 3.94
N ALA A 340 -3.09 25.50 4.48
CA ALA A 340 -3.29 24.85 5.76
C ALA A 340 -2.26 25.35 6.79
N ASP A 341 -2.74 25.86 7.91
CA ASP A 341 -1.92 26.01 9.10
C ASP A 341 -2.02 24.73 9.93
N SER A 342 -0.92 24.04 10.12
CA SER A 342 -0.86 22.74 10.76
C SER A 342 0.33 22.65 11.71
N VAL A 343 0.20 21.83 12.75
CA VAL A 343 1.32 21.51 13.66
C VAL A 343 2.51 20.87 12.94
N TRP A 344 2.30 20.40 11.74
CA TRP A 344 3.32 19.76 10.90
C TRP A 344 4.08 20.76 10.01
N ASN A 345 3.59 21.99 9.85
CA ASN A 345 4.31 23.05 9.15
C ASN A 345 5.46 23.53 10.02
N ARG A 346 6.67 23.38 9.57
CA ARG A 346 7.84 23.85 10.33
C ARG A 346 8.27 25.27 9.96
N ASP A 347 7.86 25.75 8.82
CA ASP A 347 8.25 27.10 8.39
C ASP A 347 7.36 28.19 9.00
N ASN A 348 6.23 27.88 9.60
CA ASN A 348 5.28 28.73 10.36
C ASN A 348 5.45 30.25 10.14
N LYS A 349 5.69 30.66 8.91
CA LYS A 349 5.84 32.04 8.49
C LYS A 349 4.89 32.28 7.32
N MET A 350 3.61 32.29 7.62
CA MET A 350 2.67 33.06 6.78
C MET A 350 2.57 34.48 7.28
#